data_e788658272450ea7a912cd59a10b831c
#
_entry.id   e788658272450ea7a912cd59a10b831c
#
_cell.length_a   1.000
_cell.length_b   1.000
_cell.length_c   1.000
_cell.angle_alpha   90.00
_cell.angle_beta   90.00
_cell.angle_gamma   90.00
#
_symmetry.space_group_name_H-M   'P 1'
#
loop_
_entity.id
_entity.type
_entity.pdbx_description
1 polymer ?
#
loop_
_entity_poly.entity_id
_entity_poly.type
_entity_poly.pdbx_seq_one_letter_code
_entity_poly.pdbx_strand_id
1 'polypeptide(L)'
;PVLHYDVIKAVKENVSIPIIANGNIGTDNFRDVLNKTHADAVMVATKRIGYPKIFQDRILLEEGQTPFPTTFEGQIRDLEKHLDYIYDTKDDLTASLTRRSIAVHYLKGFENAKSKRNLLVHCKTKKDYLDILKQM
;
A
#
# COMPACT_ATOMS: atom_id res chain seq x y z
N PRO A 1 -17.09 -3.13 6.81
CA PRO A 1 -17.26 -4.56 7.08
C PRO A 1 -16.82 -4.87 8.50
N VAL A 2 -17.56 -5.71 9.20
CA VAL A 2 -17.18 -6.21 10.52
C VAL A 2 -16.01 -7.17 10.33
N LEU A 3 -14.92 -6.96 11.08
CA LEU A 3 -13.75 -7.83 11.03
C LEU A 3 -13.85 -8.84 12.18
N HIS A 4 -13.84 -10.12 11.84
CA HIS A 4 -13.99 -11.23 12.77
C HIS A 4 -12.62 -11.74 13.25
N TYR A 5 -11.94 -10.95 14.08
CA TYR A 5 -10.66 -11.35 14.68
C TYR A 5 -10.81 -12.48 15.70
N ASP A 6 -11.99 -12.63 16.29
CA ASP A 6 -12.39 -13.75 17.13
C ASP A 6 -12.29 -15.09 16.41
N VAL A 7 -12.68 -15.16 15.13
CA VAL A 7 -12.55 -16.36 14.30
C VAL A 7 -11.08 -16.69 14.06
N ILE A 8 -10.24 -15.71 13.77
CA ILE A 8 -8.79 -15.92 13.60
C ILE A 8 -8.17 -16.48 14.88
N LYS A 9 -8.55 -15.94 16.03
CA LYS A 9 -8.12 -16.44 17.34
C LYS A 9 -8.55 -17.90 17.56
N ALA A 10 -9.82 -18.20 17.31
CA ALA A 10 -10.32 -19.57 17.44
C ALA A 10 -9.58 -20.55 16.54
N VAL A 11 -9.24 -20.18 15.30
CA VAL A 11 -8.40 -20.99 14.42
C VAL A 11 -7.02 -21.21 15.02
N LYS A 12 -6.36 -20.13 15.50
CA LYS A 12 -5.02 -20.20 16.11
C LYS A 12 -4.99 -21.14 17.32
N GLU A 13 -6.02 -21.14 18.12
CA GLU A 13 -6.14 -22.01 19.31
C GLU A 13 -6.36 -23.50 18.97
N ASN A 14 -6.78 -23.83 17.76
CA ASN A 14 -7.12 -25.18 17.34
C ASN A 14 -6.14 -25.80 16.32
N VAL A 15 -5.05 -25.10 15.96
CA VAL A 15 -4.04 -25.61 15.03
C VAL A 15 -2.63 -25.40 15.56
N SER A 16 -1.70 -26.29 15.17
CA SER A 16 -0.28 -26.19 15.55
C SER A 16 0.59 -25.45 14.52
N ILE A 17 0.04 -25.17 13.33
CA ILE A 17 0.77 -24.45 12.28
C ILE A 17 0.75 -22.92 12.54
N PRO A 18 1.73 -22.18 12.01
CA PRO A 18 1.72 -20.73 12.06
C PRO A 18 0.49 -20.12 11.39
N ILE A 19 -0.12 -19.12 12.02
CA ILE A 19 -1.27 -18.39 11.50
C ILE A 19 -0.88 -16.96 11.18
N ILE A 20 -1.20 -16.52 9.96
CA ILE A 20 -1.02 -15.14 9.49
C ILE A 20 -2.39 -14.45 9.45
N ALA A 21 -2.62 -13.49 10.34
CA ALA A 21 -3.87 -12.74 10.37
C ALA A 21 -3.95 -11.74 9.20
N ASN A 22 -5.09 -11.67 8.55
CA ASN A 22 -5.40 -10.67 7.53
C ASN A 22 -6.76 -10.02 7.79
N GLY A 23 -6.90 -8.75 7.45
CA GLY A 23 -8.16 -7.99 7.60
C GLY A 23 -7.91 -6.53 7.98
N ASN A 24 -7.91 -5.64 7.01
CA ASN A 24 -7.74 -4.18 7.17
C ASN A 24 -6.57 -3.75 8.08
N ILE A 25 -5.44 -4.45 8.01
CA ILE A 25 -4.28 -4.26 8.87
C ILE A 25 -3.35 -3.20 8.30
N GLY A 26 -2.92 -2.27 9.14
CA GLY A 26 -2.01 -1.17 8.83
C GLY A 26 -1.08 -0.85 10.01
N THR A 27 -0.35 0.27 9.92
CA THR A 27 0.55 0.73 10.99
C THR A 27 -0.17 1.06 12.29
N ASP A 28 -1.43 1.44 12.20
CA ASP A 28 -2.30 1.90 13.29
C ASP A 28 -2.85 0.78 14.18
N ASN A 29 -3.00 -0.43 13.65
CA ASN A 29 -3.73 -1.50 14.36
C ASN A 29 -3.05 -2.87 14.37
N PHE A 30 -1.86 -3.03 13.76
CA PHE A 30 -1.27 -4.38 13.63
C PHE A 30 -0.95 -5.04 14.97
N ARG A 31 -0.48 -4.28 15.98
CA ARG A 31 -0.24 -4.81 17.34
C ARG A 31 -1.54 -5.23 18.03
N ASP A 32 -2.59 -4.41 17.87
CA ASP A 32 -3.90 -4.73 18.41
C ASP A 32 -4.46 -6.02 17.78
N VAL A 33 -4.27 -6.20 16.47
CA VAL A 33 -4.66 -7.44 15.78
C VAL A 33 -3.86 -8.64 16.29
N LEU A 34 -2.54 -8.55 16.41
CA LEU A 34 -1.72 -9.63 16.97
C LEU A 34 -2.16 -10.00 18.39
N ASN A 35 -2.40 -8.99 19.25
CA ASN A 35 -2.84 -9.22 20.62
C ASN A 35 -4.24 -9.86 20.68
N LYS A 36 -5.16 -9.46 19.82
CA LYS A 36 -6.53 -9.99 19.76
C LYS A 36 -6.63 -11.39 19.17
N THR A 37 -5.78 -11.69 18.19
CA THR A 37 -5.87 -12.96 17.45
C THR A 37 -4.90 -14.02 17.93
N HIS A 38 -3.84 -13.62 18.63
CA HIS A 38 -2.68 -14.46 18.98
C HIS A 38 -1.99 -15.08 17.73
N ALA A 39 -2.22 -14.50 16.55
CA ALA A 39 -1.58 -14.94 15.32
C ALA A 39 -0.06 -14.73 15.37
N ASP A 40 0.67 -15.56 14.65
CA ASP A 40 2.15 -15.50 14.62
C ASP A 40 2.65 -14.34 13.77
N ALA A 41 1.85 -13.88 12.79
CA ALA A 41 2.15 -12.75 11.93
C ALA A 41 0.88 -12.07 11.42
N VAL A 42 1.07 -10.94 10.75
CA VAL A 42 -0.01 -10.23 10.05
C VAL A 42 0.34 -9.99 8.59
N MET A 43 -0.66 -9.98 7.73
CA MET A 43 -0.54 -9.63 6.32
C MET A 43 -1.14 -8.26 6.07
N VAL A 44 -0.30 -7.31 5.63
CA VAL A 44 -0.75 -5.99 5.15
C VAL A 44 -1.04 -6.08 3.66
N ALA A 45 -2.31 -6.00 3.28
CA ALA A 45 -2.75 -6.10 1.89
C ALA A 45 -3.16 -4.73 1.32
N THR A 46 -4.39 -4.32 1.52
CA THR A 46 -4.97 -3.11 0.89
C THR A 46 -4.28 -1.81 1.34
N LYS A 47 -3.89 -1.72 2.61
CA LYS A 47 -3.29 -0.50 3.19
C LYS A 47 -1.92 -0.13 2.60
N ARG A 48 -1.21 -1.09 1.96
CA ARG A 48 0.08 -0.84 1.30
C ARG A 48 -0.05 -0.26 -0.11
N ILE A 49 -1.24 -0.32 -0.72
CA ILE A 49 -1.45 0.18 -2.08
C ILE A 49 -1.31 1.70 -2.07
N GLY A 50 -0.33 2.21 -2.80
CA GLY A 50 0.04 3.63 -2.79
C GLY A 50 0.78 4.10 -1.52
N TYR A 51 1.19 3.16 -0.65
CA TYR A 51 1.95 3.45 0.56
C TYR A 51 2.96 2.35 0.86
N PRO A 52 3.96 2.11 -0.01
CA PRO A 52 4.95 1.04 0.17
C PRO A 52 5.79 1.22 1.44
N LYS A 53 5.99 2.44 1.88
CA LYS A 53 6.68 2.84 3.10
C LYS A 53 6.06 2.28 4.39
N ILE A 54 4.84 1.76 4.33
CA ILE A 54 4.11 1.19 5.48
C ILE A 54 4.94 0.16 6.26
N PHE A 55 5.78 -0.63 5.58
CA PHE A 55 6.61 -1.65 6.23
C PHE A 55 7.78 -1.02 6.99
N GLN A 56 8.42 0.01 6.43
CA GLN A 56 9.48 0.76 7.10
C GLN A 56 8.93 1.53 8.31
N ASP A 57 7.83 2.25 8.12
CA ASP A 57 7.17 3.00 9.19
C ASP A 57 6.75 2.09 10.34
N ARG A 58 6.36 0.86 10.00
CA ARG A 58 6.02 -0.16 10.98
C ARG A 58 7.24 -0.55 11.84
N ILE A 59 8.40 -0.75 11.24
CA ILE A 59 9.64 -1.07 11.96
C ILE A 59 10.02 0.09 12.88
N LEU A 60 10.02 1.33 12.38
CA LEU A 60 10.31 2.52 13.17
C LEU A 60 9.40 2.65 14.39
N LEU A 61 8.10 2.41 14.23
CA LEU A 61 7.14 2.44 15.33
C LEU A 61 7.42 1.36 16.39
N GLU A 62 7.90 0.18 15.99
CA GLU A 62 8.31 -0.87 16.95
C GLU A 62 9.55 -0.49 17.74
N GLU A 63 10.46 0.23 17.12
CA GLU A 63 11.67 0.76 17.72
C GLU A 63 11.42 2.02 18.57
N GLY A 64 10.15 2.45 18.71
CA GLY A 64 9.76 3.66 19.43
C GLY A 64 10.11 4.96 18.70
N GLN A 65 10.42 4.86 17.41
CA GLN A 65 10.75 6.01 16.57
C GLN A 65 9.51 6.54 15.86
N THR A 66 9.52 7.84 15.55
CA THR A 66 8.44 8.46 14.76
C THR A 66 8.72 8.31 13.27
N PRO A 67 7.81 7.73 12.48
CA PRO A 67 7.95 7.67 11.04
C PRO A 67 8.08 9.05 10.41
N PHE A 68 8.89 9.16 9.35
CA PHE A 68 8.99 10.39 8.59
C PHE A 68 7.66 10.72 7.90
N PRO A 69 7.27 12.01 7.84
CA PRO A 69 6.06 12.42 7.13
C PRO A 69 6.08 11.95 5.68
N THR A 70 4.92 11.54 5.19
CA THR A 70 4.73 11.25 3.77
C THR A 70 4.59 12.58 3.04
N THR A 71 5.57 12.93 2.19
CA THR A 71 5.53 14.12 1.34
C THR A 71 4.99 13.80 -0.04
N PHE A 72 4.48 14.80 -0.73
CA PHE A 72 4.00 14.64 -2.10
C PHE A 72 5.13 14.20 -3.04
N GLU A 73 6.29 14.84 -2.96
CA GLU A 73 7.48 14.50 -3.76
C GLU A 73 7.98 13.09 -3.46
N GLY A 74 7.90 12.65 -2.20
CA GLY A 74 8.23 11.28 -1.81
C GLY A 74 7.30 10.27 -2.48
N GLN A 75 6.00 10.54 -2.48
CA GLN A 75 5.00 9.71 -3.13
C GLN A 75 5.15 9.65 -4.65
N ILE A 76 5.53 10.76 -5.28
CA ILE A 76 5.82 10.79 -6.73
C ILE A 76 7.03 9.90 -7.04
N ARG A 77 8.14 10.02 -6.29
CA ARG A 77 9.32 9.16 -6.47
C ARG A 77 9.00 7.66 -6.28
N ASP A 78 8.19 7.33 -5.28
CA ASP A 78 7.79 5.94 -5.05
C ASP A 78 6.88 5.43 -6.17
N LEU A 79 5.99 6.29 -6.70
CA LEU A 79 5.17 5.95 -7.85
C LEU A 79 6.02 5.74 -9.10
N GLU A 80 6.99 6.60 -9.39
CA GLU A 80 7.92 6.44 -10.53
C GLU A 80 8.64 5.10 -10.47
N LYS A 81 9.23 4.76 -9.32
CA LYS A 81 9.86 3.45 -9.11
C LYS A 81 8.90 2.28 -9.35
N HIS A 82 7.68 2.39 -8.84
CA HIS A 82 6.68 1.34 -9.01
C HIS A 82 6.28 1.18 -10.48
N LEU A 83 6.14 2.29 -11.21
CA LEU A 83 5.89 2.27 -12.65
C LEU A 83 7.05 1.61 -13.41
N ASP A 84 8.31 1.91 -13.07
CA ASP A 84 9.47 1.26 -13.65
C ASP A 84 9.39 -0.27 -13.52
N TYR A 85 9.14 -0.79 -12.31
CA TYR A 85 8.97 -2.22 -12.09
C TYR A 85 7.82 -2.84 -12.89
N ILE A 86 6.69 -2.13 -13.01
CA ILE A 86 5.54 -2.62 -13.78
C ILE A 86 5.91 -2.74 -15.27
N TYR A 87 6.58 -1.74 -15.84
CA TYR A 87 6.97 -1.74 -17.24
C TYR A 87 8.10 -2.72 -17.56
N ASP A 88 9.00 -2.96 -16.61
CA ASP A 88 10.09 -3.92 -16.79
C ASP A 88 9.62 -5.38 -16.70
N THR A 89 8.46 -5.63 -16.07
CA THR A 89 8.00 -7.00 -15.77
C THR A 89 6.75 -7.43 -16.52
N LYS A 90 6.05 -6.51 -17.18
CA LYS A 90 4.78 -6.77 -17.88
C LYS A 90 4.80 -6.21 -19.29
N ASP A 91 4.03 -6.87 -20.21
CA ASP A 91 3.72 -6.30 -21.51
C ASP A 91 2.96 -4.98 -21.37
N ASP A 92 3.04 -4.12 -22.38
CA ASP A 92 2.51 -2.76 -22.38
C ASP A 92 1.01 -2.68 -22.07
N LEU A 93 0.22 -3.64 -22.56
CA LEU A 93 -1.22 -3.65 -22.31
C LEU A 93 -1.55 -3.97 -20.86
N THR A 94 -0.96 -5.03 -20.32
CA THR A 94 -1.13 -5.45 -18.92
C THR A 94 -0.56 -4.41 -17.96
N ALA A 95 0.59 -3.82 -18.30
CA ALA A 95 1.17 -2.69 -17.56
C ALA A 95 0.20 -1.51 -17.54
N SER A 96 -0.40 -1.16 -18.68
CA SER A 96 -1.35 -0.05 -18.82
C SER A 96 -2.57 -0.19 -17.88
N LEU A 97 -3.15 -1.38 -17.82
CA LEU A 97 -4.31 -1.65 -16.97
C LEU A 97 -3.94 -1.65 -15.47
N THR A 98 -2.84 -2.29 -15.12
CA THR A 98 -2.37 -2.40 -13.72
C THR A 98 -2.05 -1.02 -13.12
N ARG A 99 -1.33 -0.16 -13.85
CA ARG A 99 -0.90 1.15 -13.36
C ARG A 99 -2.03 2.12 -13.09
N ARG A 100 -3.12 2.09 -13.88
CA ARG A 100 -4.27 2.98 -13.66
C ARG A 100 -4.86 2.82 -12.27
N SER A 101 -4.99 1.60 -11.83
CA SER A 101 -5.53 1.32 -10.50
C SER A 101 -4.54 1.66 -9.38
N ILE A 102 -3.23 1.50 -9.61
CA ILE A 102 -2.19 1.72 -8.61
C ILE A 102 -1.86 3.22 -8.46
N ALA A 103 -1.63 3.94 -9.57
CA ALA A 103 -1.17 5.33 -9.55
C ALA A 103 -2.11 6.27 -8.77
N VAL A 104 -3.42 6.05 -8.88
CA VAL A 104 -4.42 6.87 -8.17
C VAL A 104 -4.33 6.76 -6.65
N HIS A 105 -3.81 5.67 -6.12
CA HIS A 105 -3.67 5.46 -4.68
C HIS A 105 -2.50 6.27 -4.10
N TYR A 106 -1.43 6.50 -4.87
CA TYR A 106 -0.28 7.31 -4.42
C TYR A 106 -0.62 8.78 -4.17
N LEU A 107 -1.65 9.29 -4.84
CA LEU A 107 -2.08 10.69 -4.71
C LEU A 107 -3.19 10.88 -3.67
N LYS A 108 -3.59 9.84 -2.97
CA LYS A 108 -4.68 9.93 -1.99
C LYS A 108 -4.25 10.79 -0.80
N GLY A 109 -5.09 11.77 -0.45
CA GLY A 109 -4.87 12.62 0.74
C GLY A 109 -4.11 13.92 0.46
N PHE A 110 -3.57 14.12 -0.74
CA PHE A 110 -2.92 15.37 -1.12
C PHE A 110 -3.87 16.38 -1.74
N GLU A 111 -3.49 17.64 -1.69
CA GLU A 111 -4.25 18.74 -2.30
C GLU A 111 -4.39 18.52 -3.81
N ASN A 112 -5.56 18.87 -4.35
CA ASN A 112 -5.90 18.68 -5.76
C ASN A 112 -5.76 17.23 -6.28
N ALA A 113 -5.74 16.24 -5.39
CA ALA A 113 -5.57 14.82 -5.74
C ALA A 113 -6.60 14.33 -6.77
N LYS A 114 -7.83 14.85 -6.75
CA LYS A 114 -8.87 14.46 -7.72
C LYS A 114 -8.49 14.88 -9.14
N SER A 115 -8.06 16.12 -9.33
CA SER A 115 -7.61 16.63 -10.64
C SER A 115 -6.37 15.87 -11.13
N LYS A 116 -5.36 15.73 -10.28
CA LYS A 116 -4.12 15.01 -10.59
C LYS A 116 -4.38 13.55 -10.96
N ARG A 117 -5.25 12.84 -10.22
CA ARG A 117 -5.65 11.46 -10.55
C ARG A 117 -6.33 11.36 -11.91
N ASN A 118 -7.19 12.31 -12.25
CA ASN A 118 -7.83 12.32 -13.57
C ASN A 118 -6.80 12.40 -14.72
N LEU A 119 -5.73 13.18 -14.57
CA LEU A 119 -4.66 13.21 -15.55
C LEU A 119 -3.99 11.83 -15.70
N LEU A 120 -3.64 11.18 -14.60
CA LEU A 120 -2.98 9.87 -14.62
C LEU A 120 -3.85 8.75 -15.21
N VAL A 121 -5.18 8.80 -15.03
CA VAL A 121 -6.09 7.78 -15.57
C VAL A 121 -6.10 7.77 -17.11
N HIS A 122 -5.84 8.91 -17.74
CA HIS A 122 -5.83 9.04 -19.20
C HIS A 122 -4.47 8.70 -19.85
N CYS A 123 -3.40 8.53 -19.08
CA CYS A 123 -2.10 8.12 -19.58
C CYS A 123 -2.18 6.74 -20.24
N LYS A 124 -1.50 6.57 -21.37
CA LYS A 124 -1.44 5.30 -22.12
C LYS A 124 -0.05 4.67 -22.10
N THR A 125 0.98 5.48 -22.04
CA THR A 125 2.38 5.06 -22.09
C THR A 125 3.14 5.45 -20.83
N LYS A 126 4.31 4.82 -20.59
CA LYS A 126 5.22 5.22 -19.51
C LYS A 126 5.60 6.69 -19.62
N LYS A 127 5.86 7.15 -20.84
CA LYS A 127 6.22 8.55 -21.11
C LYS A 127 5.12 9.50 -20.67
N ASP A 128 3.85 9.23 -20.99
CA ASP A 128 2.72 10.08 -20.57
C ASP A 128 2.69 10.26 -19.06
N TYR A 129 2.91 9.16 -18.31
CA TYR A 129 2.97 9.21 -16.85
C TYR A 129 4.11 10.09 -16.35
N LEU A 130 5.33 9.86 -16.86
CA LEU A 130 6.51 10.63 -16.45
C LEU A 130 6.37 12.12 -16.79
N ASP A 131 5.83 12.46 -17.94
CA ASP A 131 5.61 13.84 -18.36
C ASP A 131 4.59 14.56 -17.47
N ILE A 132 3.53 13.86 -17.03
CA ILE A 132 2.54 14.40 -16.09
C ILE A 132 3.11 14.52 -14.69
N LEU A 133 3.84 13.51 -14.20
CA LEU A 133 4.42 13.54 -12.86
C LEU A 133 5.43 14.68 -12.69
N LYS A 134 6.20 15.01 -13.74
CA LYS A 134 7.13 16.15 -13.72
C LYS A 134 6.43 17.52 -13.65
N GLN A 135 5.15 17.58 -14.02
CA GLN A 135 4.36 18.82 -13.99
C GLN A 135 3.57 18.97 -12.67
N MET A 136 3.62 18.01 -11.79
CA MET A 136 2.90 17.97 -10.51
C MET A 136 3.70 18.55 -9.38
#